data_d7837a60feebd6cd8aa880b4e76b9d5a
#
_entry.id   d7837a60feebd6cd8aa880b4e76b9d5a
#
_cell.length_a   1.000
_cell.length_b   1.000
_cell.length_c   1.000
_cell.angle_alpha   90.00
_cell.angle_beta   90.00
_cell.angle_gamma   90.00
#
_symmetry.space_group_name_H-M   'P 1'
#
loop_
_entity.id
_entity.type
_entity.pdbx_description
1 polymer ?
#
loop_
_entity_poly.entity_id
_entity_poly.type
_entity_poly.pdbx_seq_one_letter_code
_entity_poly.pdbx_strand_id
1 'polypeptide(L)'
;MNKIYNILEVANTHGGNVDYVMDLVEEFKEFHKEEGFGIKFQPFKYNQIALEDFEWYGVYKELYFNENEWLKIFNKAYETKDIWIDVFDTYGVLIIQKNLNKIHGLKLQTSILDNQEVYHALQAIDTSKLKLIINISGRSKNNIENIIAKYETLNVEELLLEVGFQAYPTDLADSGLSKIKFLKDNYRYRIVFADHIDGNHQEAITLPLIASMLGADCIEKHIMHSTLETKYDAFSSVKYSIYKKIIENQNSFLPLLDSEFINVSEIKYLNDSYQIPILN
;
A
#
# COMPACT_ATOMS: atom_id res chain seq x y z
N MET A 1 19.55 -1.47 -5.97
CA MET A 1 18.31 -1.64 -5.16
C MET A 1 17.13 -1.73 -6.09
N ASN A 2 16.16 -2.62 -5.86
CA ASN A 2 14.96 -2.66 -6.72
C ASN A 2 14.16 -1.37 -6.54
N LYS A 3 13.52 -0.88 -7.60
CA LYS A 3 12.62 0.28 -7.53
C LYS A 3 11.50 -0.01 -6.51
N ILE A 4 11.21 0.96 -5.63
CA ILE A 4 10.11 0.84 -4.66
C ILE A 4 8.79 0.76 -5.40
N TYR A 5 7.94 -0.18 -5.01
CA TYR A 5 6.58 -0.28 -5.51
C TYR A 5 5.66 0.59 -4.64
N ASN A 6 4.87 1.45 -5.27
CA ASN A 6 4.01 2.39 -4.58
C ASN A 6 2.53 2.05 -4.82
N ILE A 7 1.73 1.97 -3.77
CA ILE A 7 0.29 1.70 -3.80
C ILE A 7 -0.47 2.97 -3.43
N LEU A 8 -1.23 3.48 -4.38
CA LEU A 8 -2.14 4.60 -4.22
C LEU A 8 -3.44 4.05 -3.58
N GLU A 9 -3.65 4.30 -2.30
CA GLU A 9 -4.84 3.80 -1.59
C GLU A 9 -5.97 4.82 -1.66
N VAL A 10 -7.06 4.45 -2.32
CA VAL A 10 -8.27 5.30 -2.42
C VAL A 10 -9.05 5.31 -1.11
N ALA A 11 -9.04 4.21 -0.37
CA ALA A 11 -9.79 4.04 0.88
C ALA A 11 -11.26 4.50 0.75
N ASN A 12 -11.79 5.19 1.75
CA ASN A 12 -13.15 5.73 1.76
C ASN A 12 -13.21 7.22 1.38
N THR A 13 -12.12 7.79 0.84
CA THR A 13 -12.05 9.22 0.47
C THR A 13 -13.13 9.64 -0.52
N HIS A 14 -13.69 8.69 -1.25
CA HIS A 14 -14.75 8.90 -2.25
C HIS A 14 -16.12 9.25 -1.65
N GLY A 15 -16.36 8.99 -0.36
CA GLY A 15 -17.66 9.34 0.28
C GLY A 15 -18.88 8.75 -0.41
N GLY A 16 -18.78 7.57 -1.07
CA GLY A 16 -19.88 6.96 -1.82
C GLY A 16 -20.13 7.55 -3.21
N ASN A 17 -19.23 8.37 -3.73
CA ASN A 17 -19.36 9.04 -5.03
C ASN A 17 -18.43 8.38 -6.08
N VAL A 18 -19.04 7.69 -7.08
CA VAL A 18 -18.31 7.04 -8.18
C VAL A 18 -17.53 8.05 -9.02
N ASP A 19 -18.11 9.22 -9.29
CA ASP A 19 -17.46 10.24 -10.13
C ASP A 19 -16.21 10.80 -9.43
N TYR A 20 -16.25 10.95 -8.08
CA TYR A 20 -15.06 11.28 -7.31
C TYR A 20 -13.92 10.26 -7.53
N VAL A 21 -14.23 8.95 -7.50
CA VAL A 21 -13.23 7.92 -7.75
C VAL A 21 -12.67 8.02 -9.16
N MET A 22 -13.53 8.27 -10.15
CA MET A 22 -13.11 8.41 -11.55
C MET A 22 -12.18 9.61 -11.76
N ASP A 23 -12.50 10.75 -11.12
CA ASP A 23 -11.69 11.96 -11.15
C ASP A 23 -10.36 11.77 -10.40
N LEU A 24 -10.38 11.07 -9.25
CA LEU A 24 -9.17 10.74 -8.50
C LEU A 24 -8.22 9.84 -9.31
N VAL A 25 -8.74 8.81 -9.98
CA VAL A 25 -7.96 7.95 -10.89
C VAL A 25 -7.34 8.77 -12.01
N GLU A 26 -8.07 9.72 -12.58
CA GLU A 26 -7.58 10.61 -13.65
C GLU A 26 -6.51 11.57 -13.14
N GLU A 27 -6.70 12.18 -11.94
CA GLU A 27 -5.72 13.09 -11.34
C GLU A 27 -4.37 12.43 -11.09
N PHE A 28 -4.37 11.18 -10.62
CA PHE A 28 -3.15 10.44 -10.29
C PHE A 28 -2.61 9.57 -11.43
N LYS A 29 -3.18 9.64 -12.63
CA LYS A 29 -2.85 8.73 -13.76
C LYS A 29 -1.39 8.75 -14.17
N GLU A 30 -0.65 9.83 -13.98
CA GLU A 30 0.76 9.88 -14.35
C GLU A 30 1.59 8.87 -13.57
N PHE A 31 1.27 8.63 -12.29
CA PHE A 31 1.95 7.63 -11.46
C PHE A 31 1.59 6.21 -11.88
N HIS A 32 0.37 5.97 -12.34
CA HIS A 32 -0.07 4.66 -12.81
C HIS A 32 0.60 4.20 -14.10
N LYS A 33 1.05 5.12 -14.96
CA LYS A 33 1.68 4.79 -16.26
C LYS A 33 3.11 4.30 -16.11
N GLU A 34 3.74 4.55 -14.95
CA GLU A 34 5.09 4.14 -14.68
C GLU A 34 5.14 2.76 -14.04
N GLU A 35 6.15 1.95 -14.35
CA GLU A 35 6.41 0.71 -13.62
C GLU A 35 6.65 0.99 -12.14
N GLY A 36 6.10 0.13 -11.27
CA GLY A 36 6.26 0.25 -9.84
C GLY A 36 5.14 1.01 -9.13
N PHE A 37 3.97 1.14 -9.77
CA PHE A 37 2.78 1.73 -9.14
C PHE A 37 1.55 0.84 -9.30
N GLY A 38 0.70 0.87 -8.28
CA GLY A 38 -0.65 0.29 -8.29
C GLY A 38 -1.65 1.22 -7.62
N ILE A 39 -2.93 0.97 -7.86
CA ILE A 39 -4.02 1.66 -7.18
C ILE A 39 -4.88 0.65 -6.43
N LYS A 40 -5.28 0.97 -5.21
CA LYS A 40 -6.03 0.06 -4.35
C LYS A 40 -7.41 0.61 -4.01
N PHE A 41 -8.39 -0.29 -4.01
CA PHE A 41 -9.79 -0.03 -3.71
C PHE A 41 -10.30 -0.98 -2.63
N GLN A 42 -11.40 -0.61 -1.97
CA GLN A 42 -11.98 -1.32 -0.84
C GLN A 42 -13.45 -1.72 -1.14
N PRO A 43 -13.72 -2.70 -2.01
CA PRO A 43 -15.08 -3.20 -2.22
C PRO A 43 -15.56 -3.99 -1.00
N PHE A 44 -16.66 -3.55 -0.42
CA PHE A 44 -17.33 -4.23 0.69
C PHE A 44 -18.84 -4.07 0.60
N LYS A 45 -19.56 -4.90 1.34
CA LYS A 45 -21.01 -4.76 1.49
C LYS A 45 -21.35 -4.40 2.93
N TYR A 46 -21.99 -3.25 3.12
CA TYR A 46 -22.26 -2.65 4.43
C TYR A 46 -22.85 -3.61 5.46
N ASN A 47 -23.77 -4.50 5.06
CA ASN A 47 -24.40 -5.48 5.94
C ASN A 47 -23.60 -6.79 6.12
N GLN A 48 -22.41 -6.90 5.55
CA GLN A 48 -21.45 -7.98 5.82
C GLN A 48 -20.34 -7.55 6.75
N ILE A 49 -20.04 -6.25 6.80
CA ILE A 49 -18.97 -5.71 7.65
C ILE A 49 -19.48 -5.09 8.96
N ALA A 50 -20.77 -4.81 9.08
CA ALA A 50 -21.35 -4.20 10.27
C ALA A 50 -22.79 -4.68 10.53
N LEU A 51 -23.18 -4.75 11.81
CA LEU A 51 -24.57 -4.94 12.25
C LEU A 51 -25.32 -3.61 12.14
N GLU A 52 -26.66 -3.68 12.01
CA GLU A 52 -27.52 -2.50 11.80
C GLU A 52 -27.47 -1.49 12.97
N ASP A 53 -27.21 -1.95 14.17
CA ASP A 53 -27.08 -1.13 15.39
C ASP A 53 -25.67 -0.55 15.60
N PHE A 54 -24.71 -0.88 14.73
CA PHE A 54 -23.38 -0.30 14.79
C PHE A 54 -23.38 1.17 14.34
N GLU A 55 -22.73 2.03 15.09
CA GLU A 55 -22.74 3.48 14.87
C GLU A 55 -22.33 3.90 13.44
N TRP A 56 -21.46 3.15 12.79
CA TRP A 56 -20.94 3.43 11.42
C TRP A 56 -21.73 2.71 10.32
N TYR A 57 -22.77 1.93 10.64
CA TYR A 57 -23.55 1.19 9.63
C TYR A 57 -24.10 2.08 8.51
N GLY A 58 -24.64 3.27 8.89
CA GLY A 58 -25.13 4.26 7.93
C GLY A 58 -24.04 4.79 7.00
N VAL A 59 -22.83 4.98 7.53
CA VAL A 59 -21.64 5.40 6.75
C VAL A 59 -21.23 4.31 5.78
N TYR A 60 -21.14 3.05 6.22
CA TYR A 60 -20.80 1.96 5.32
C TYR A 60 -21.84 1.78 4.20
N LYS A 61 -23.11 2.04 4.49
CA LYS A 61 -24.18 2.02 3.47
C LYS A 61 -24.02 3.16 2.46
N GLU A 62 -23.59 4.35 2.88
CA GLU A 62 -23.25 5.47 1.99
C GLU A 62 -22.05 5.13 1.10
N LEU A 63 -21.03 4.49 1.66
CA LEU A 63 -19.78 4.14 0.98
C LEU A 63 -19.88 2.96 0.01
N TYR A 64 -20.97 2.19 0.07
CA TYR A 64 -21.15 0.99 -0.72
C TYR A 64 -21.33 1.30 -2.21
N PHE A 65 -20.57 0.60 -3.04
CA PHE A 65 -20.78 0.54 -4.49
C PHE A 65 -21.25 -0.85 -4.92
N ASN A 66 -22.18 -0.89 -5.86
CA ASN A 66 -22.63 -2.14 -6.48
C ASN A 66 -21.62 -2.65 -7.54
N GLU A 67 -21.87 -3.86 -8.03
CA GLU A 67 -20.98 -4.53 -8.97
C GLU A 67 -20.75 -3.74 -10.29
N ASN A 68 -21.80 -3.05 -10.80
CA ASN A 68 -21.68 -2.26 -12.03
C ASN A 68 -20.84 -0.99 -11.82
N GLU A 69 -20.92 -0.39 -10.64
CA GLU A 69 -20.10 0.76 -10.25
C GLU A 69 -18.64 0.33 -10.12
N TRP A 70 -18.35 -0.77 -9.44
CA TRP A 70 -17.01 -1.34 -9.38
C TRP A 70 -16.45 -1.68 -10.75
N LEU A 71 -17.27 -2.26 -11.63
CA LEU A 71 -16.84 -2.56 -13.00
C LEU A 71 -16.43 -1.29 -13.77
N LYS A 72 -17.17 -0.17 -13.62
CA LYS A 72 -16.80 1.12 -14.23
C LYS A 72 -15.46 1.62 -13.68
N ILE A 73 -15.29 1.61 -12.36
CA ILE A 73 -14.06 2.04 -11.69
C ILE A 73 -12.87 1.21 -12.16
N PHE A 74 -13.00 -0.11 -12.19
CA PHE A 74 -11.91 -0.99 -12.60
C PHE A 74 -11.57 -0.86 -14.08
N ASN A 75 -12.54 -0.65 -14.95
CA ASN A 75 -12.28 -0.38 -16.36
C ASN A 75 -11.44 0.89 -16.53
N LYS A 76 -11.75 1.96 -15.80
CA LYS A 76 -10.99 3.20 -15.82
C LYS A 76 -9.58 3.02 -15.25
N ALA A 77 -9.44 2.40 -14.08
CA ALA A 77 -8.16 2.19 -13.43
C ALA A 77 -7.25 1.22 -14.21
N TYR A 78 -7.80 0.19 -14.81
CA TYR A 78 -7.05 -0.82 -15.58
C TYR A 78 -6.39 -0.27 -16.85
N GLU A 79 -6.92 0.81 -17.43
CA GLU A 79 -6.29 1.50 -18.55
C GLU A 79 -4.91 2.04 -18.21
N THR A 80 -4.63 2.22 -16.94
CA THR A 80 -3.41 2.83 -16.47
C THR A 80 -2.50 1.87 -15.73
N LYS A 81 -2.96 0.97 -14.81
CA LYS A 81 -2.12 -0.08 -14.18
C LYS A 81 -2.80 -1.01 -13.17
N ASP A 82 -1.92 -1.64 -12.40
CA ASP A 82 -2.16 -2.68 -11.39
C ASP A 82 -3.26 -2.29 -10.41
N ILE A 83 -4.33 -3.08 -10.38
CA ILE A 83 -5.42 -2.90 -9.43
C ILE A 83 -5.20 -3.80 -8.22
N TRP A 84 -5.24 -3.22 -7.03
CA TRP A 84 -5.22 -3.91 -5.76
C TRP A 84 -6.57 -3.84 -5.07
N ILE A 85 -6.94 -4.88 -4.34
CA ILE A 85 -8.21 -4.94 -3.59
C ILE A 85 -7.94 -5.21 -2.13
N ASP A 86 -8.39 -4.31 -1.25
CA ASP A 86 -8.48 -4.57 0.19
C ASP A 86 -9.76 -5.36 0.46
N VAL A 87 -9.64 -6.57 1.00
CA VAL A 87 -10.74 -7.51 1.18
C VAL A 87 -11.24 -7.47 2.61
N PHE A 88 -12.50 -7.12 2.81
CA PHE A 88 -13.15 -7.06 4.12
C PHE A 88 -14.19 -8.16 4.32
N ASP A 89 -14.78 -8.66 3.24
CA ASP A 89 -15.91 -9.59 3.28
C ASP A 89 -15.97 -10.46 2.01
N THR A 90 -16.95 -11.34 1.96
CA THR A 90 -17.17 -12.22 0.80
C THR A 90 -17.69 -11.48 -0.44
N TYR A 91 -18.28 -10.29 -0.28
CA TYR A 91 -18.62 -9.43 -1.41
C TYR A 91 -17.35 -8.92 -2.12
N GLY A 92 -16.34 -8.50 -1.38
CA GLY A 92 -15.04 -8.15 -1.95
C GLY A 92 -14.45 -9.31 -2.77
N VAL A 93 -14.54 -10.54 -2.28
CA VAL A 93 -14.09 -11.73 -3.01
C VAL A 93 -14.92 -11.96 -4.29
N LEU A 94 -16.24 -11.75 -4.24
CA LEU A 94 -17.12 -11.83 -5.42
C LEU A 94 -16.69 -10.80 -6.49
N ILE A 95 -16.40 -9.57 -6.09
CA ILE A 95 -15.93 -8.52 -7.00
C ILE A 95 -14.61 -8.91 -7.65
N ILE A 96 -13.66 -9.49 -6.89
CA ILE A 96 -12.42 -10.02 -7.42
C ILE A 96 -12.69 -11.11 -8.45
N GLN A 97 -13.48 -12.11 -8.12
CA GLN A 97 -13.80 -13.24 -8.99
C GLN A 97 -14.35 -12.77 -10.34
N LYS A 98 -15.23 -11.77 -10.35
CA LYS A 98 -15.81 -11.20 -11.58
C LYS A 98 -14.83 -10.39 -12.41
N ASN A 99 -13.71 -9.97 -11.85
CA ASN A 99 -12.73 -9.08 -12.49
C ASN A 99 -11.30 -9.64 -12.42
N LEU A 100 -11.10 -10.93 -12.24
CA LEU A 100 -9.82 -11.59 -11.99
C LEU A 100 -8.72 -11.19 -12.99
N ASN A 101 -9.07 -11.01 -14.25
CA ASN A 101 -8.15 -10.62 -15.30
C ASN A 101 -7.62 -9.17 -15.22
N LYS A 102 -8.17 -8.36 -14.31
CA LYS A 102 -7.77 -6.96 -14.08
C LYS A 102 -7.07 -6.76 -12.75
N ILE A 103 -7.24 -7.72 -11.82
CA ILE A 103 -6.70 -7.59 -10.47
C ILE A 103 -5.26 -8.09 -10.44
N HIS A 104 -4.37 -7.27 -9.89
CA HIS A 104 -2.95 -7.57 -9.70
C HIS A 104 -2.69 -8.21 -8.34
N GLY A 105 -3.38 -7.74 -7.31
CA GLY A 105 -3.17 -8.26 -5.97
C GLY A 105 -4.27 -7.92 -4.99
N LEU A 106 -4.19 -8.57 -3.85
CA LEU A 106 -5.14 -8.51 -2.74
C LEU A 106 -4.42 -8.03 -1.48
N LYS A 107 -5.18 -7.41 -0.58
CA LYS A 107 -4.74 -7.13 0.78
C LYS A 107 -5.75 -7.66 1.77
N LEU A 108 -5.27 -8.21 2.87
CA LEU A 108 -6.05 -8.58 4.04
C LEU A 108 -5.57 -7.78 5.24
N GLN A 109 -6.49 -7.01 5.81
CA GLN A 109 -6.25 -6.31 7.06
C GLN A 109 -6.09 -7.29 8.21
N THR A 110 -5.36 -6.90 9.26
CA THR A 110 -5.13 -7.77 10.42
C THR A 110 -6.43 -8.27 11.06
N SER A 111 -7.51 -7.47 11.01
CA SER A 111 -8.85 -7.84 11.52
C SER A 111 -9.53 -8.95 10.72
N ILE A 112 -9.16 -9.14 9.46
CA ILE A 112 -9.79 -10.12 8.54
C ILE A 112 -9.06 -11.45 8.52
N LEU A 113 -7.81 -11.52 8.98
CA LEU A 113 -6.97 -12.71 8.89
C LEU A 113 -7.58 -13.95 9.59
N ASP A 114 -8.43 -13.75 10.58
CA ASP A 114 -9.11 -14.84 11.30
C ASP A 114 -10.51 -15.15 10.75
N ASN A 115 -11.01 -14.37 9.76
CA ASN A 115 -12.33 -14.60 9.16
C ASN A 115 -12.29 -15.83 8.24
N GLN A 116 -12.99 -16.90 8.66
CA GLN A 116 -13.02 -18.17 7.94
C GLN A 116 -13.86 -18.10 6.65
N GLU A 117 -14.91 -17.29 6.61
CA GLU A 117 -15.76 -17.14 5.42
C GLU A 117 -14.98 -16.49 4.29
N VAL A 118 -14.25 -15.41 4.57
CA VAL A 118 -13.37 -14.76 3.60
C VAL A 118 -12.27 -15.71 3.14
N TYR A 119 -11.63 -16.44 4.07
CA TYR A 119 -10.59 -17.39 3.72
C TYR A 119 -11.11 -18.51 2.79
N HIS A 120 -12.26 -19.14 3.11
CA HIS A 120 -12.85 -20.16 2.25
C HIS A 120 -13.30 -19.59 0.89
N ALA A 121 -13.81 -18.36 0.86
CA ALA A 121 -14.17 -17.71 -0.39
C ALA A 121 -12.94 -17.47 -1.28
N LEU A 122 -11.80 -17.09 -0.70
CA LEU A 122 -10.52 -16.94 -1.43
C LEU A 122 -9.99 -18.29 -1.94
N GLN A 123 -10.16 -19.38 -1.18
CA GLN A 123 -9.80 -20.73 -1.64
C GLN A 123 -10.63 -21.19 -2.85
N ALA A 124 -11.83 -20.66 -3.03
CA ALA A 124 -12.73 -21.03 -4.11
C ALA A 124 -12.46 -20.33 -5.45
N ILE A 125 -11.54 -19.37 -5.48
CA ILE A 125 -11.13 -18.64 -6.71
C ILE A 125 -9.68 -18.96 -7.09
N ASP A 126 -9.34 -18.75 -8.35
CA ASP A 126 -7.95 -18.90 -8.82
C ASP A 126 -7.11 -17.69 -8.40
N THR A 127 -6.29 -17.86 -7.37
CA THR A 127 -5.38 -16.83 -6.85
C THR A 127 -3.95 -16.95 -7.40
N SER A 128 -3.66 -17.92 -8.25
CA SER A 128 -2.29 -18.28 -8.69
C SER A 128 -1.52 -17.17 -9.42
N LYS A 129 -2.24 -16.16 -9.93
CA LYS A 129 -1.66 -14.98 -10.59
C LYS A 129 -1.80 -13.71 -9.77
N LEU A 130 -2.26 -13.81 -8.54
CA LEU A 130 -2.49 -12.67 -7.65
C LEU A 130 -1.38 -12.59 -6.61
N LYS A 131 -0.99 -11.38 -6.27
CA LYS A 131 -0.16 -11.11 -5.09
C LYS A 131 -1.05 -10.92 -3.87
N LEU A 132 -0.54 -11.28 -2.70
CA LEU A 132 -1.30 -11.14 -1.45
C LEU A 132 -0.49 -10.38 -0.42
N ILE A 133 -1.00 -9.23 0.02
CA ILE A 133 -0.50 -8.48 1.15
C ILE A 133 -1.25 -8.92 2.41
N ILE A 134 -0.52 -9.26 3.46
CA ILE A 134 -1.06 -9.56 4.79
C ILE A 134 -0.60 -8.50 5.77
N ASN A 135 -1.53 -7.71 6.32
CA ASN A 135 -1.23 -6.78 7.40
C ASN A 135 -1.05 -7.53 8.72
N ILE A 136 0.14 -7.44 9.29
CA ILE A 136 0.52 -8.15 10.52
C ILE A 136 0.53 -7.26 11.76
N SER A 137 -0.03 -6.05 11.69
CA SER A 137 -0.11 -5.12 12.82
C SER A 137 -0.83 -5.75 14.01
N GLY A 138 -0.26 -5.58 15.20
CA GLY A 138 -0.80 -6.17 16.43
C GLY A 138 -0.57 -7.67 16.60
N ARG A 139 0.10 -8.35 15.66
CA ARG A 139 0.36 -9.80 15.73
C ARG A 139 1.71 -10.09 16.40
N SER A 140 1.73 -11.12 17.27
CA SER A 140 2.97 -11.65 17.85
C SER A 140 3.75 -12.44 16.79
N LYS A 141 5.05 -12.70 17.03
CA LYS A 141 5.90 -13.48 16.12
C LYS A 141 5.28 -14.85 15.80
N ASN A 142 4.86 -15.60 16.80
CA ASN A 142 4.25 -16.93 16.59
C ASN A 142 2.96 -16.84 15.79
N ASN A 143 2.16 -15.78 15.98
CA ASN A 143 0.94 -15.57 15.20
C ASN A 143 1.26 -15.26 13.73
N ILE A 144 2.33 -14.49 13.46
CA ILE A 144 2.77 -14.19 12.09
C ILE A 144 3.14 -15.46 11.35
N GLU A 145 3.90 -16.36 11.97
CA GLU A 145 4.29 -17.65 11.37
C GLU A 145 3.07 -18.51 11.03
N ASN A 146 2.10 -18.60 11.94
CA ASN A 146 0.85 -19.33 11.71
C ASN A 146 0.00 -18.70 10.58
N ILE A 147 -0.06 -17.39 10.53
CA ILE A 147 -0.77 -16.65 9.48
C ILE A 147 -0.11 -16.89 8.12
N ILE A 148 1.20 -16.78 8.04
CA ILE A 148 1.97 -17.06 6.83
C ILE A 148 1.65 -18.49 6.33
N ALA A 149 1.81 -19.50 7.19
CA ALA A 149 1.53 -20.89 6.84
C ALA A 149 0.09 -21.10 6.36
N LYS A 150 -0.89 -20.44 6.97
CA LYS A 150 -2.29 -20.47 6.53
C LYS A 150 -2.45 -19.90 5.11
N TYR A 151 -1.91 -18.73 4.86
CA TYR A 151 -2.15 -18.00 3.60
C TYR A 151 -1.25 -18.45 2.44
N GLU A 152 -0.11 -19.10 2.69
CA GLU A 152 0.66 -19.79 1.65
C GLU A 152 -0.16 -20.92 0.97
N THR A 153 -1.16 -21.48 1.65
CA THR A 153 -2.05 -22.49 1.06
C THR A 153 -2.97 -21.97 -0.04
N LEU A 154 -3.13 -20.66 -0.19
CA LEU A 154 -3.89 -20.05 -1.29
C LEU A 154 -3.17 -20.11 -2.64
N ASN A 155 -1.90 -20.56 -2.67
CA ASN A 155 -1.09 -20.68 -3.89
C ASN A 155 -1.04 -19.37 -4.70
N VAL A 156 -0.87 -18.22 -4.03
CA VAL A 156 -0.71 -16.91 -4.66
C VAL A 156 0.65 -16.80 -5.36
N GLU A 157 0.76 -15.92 -6.36
CA GLU A 157 2.03 -15.66 -7.04
C GLU A 157 3.12 -15.17 -6.08
N GLU A 158 2.74 -14.27 -5.16
CA GLU A 158 3.64 -13.70 -4.17
C GLU A 158 2.88 -13.34 -2.89
N LEU A 159 3.47 -13.67 -1.73
CA LEU A 159 3.01 -13.23 -0.42
C LEU A 159 3.90 -12.09 0.08
N LEU A 160 3.30 -10.99 0.54
CA LEU A 160 3.98 -9.84 1.12
C LEU A 160 3.47 -9.60 2.55
N LEU A 161 4.36 -9.12 3.43
CA LEU A 161 4.00 -8.76 4.81
C LEU A 161 3.89 -7.25 4.95
N GLU A 162 2.78 -6.77 5.53
CA GLU A 162 2.57 -5.34 5.70
C GLU A 162 2.69 -4.93 7.17
N VAL A 163 3.46 -3.86 7.37
CA VAL A 163 3.51 -3.07 8.60
C VAL A 163 2.70 -1.80 8.39
N GLY A 164 1.78 -1.51 9.30
CA GLY A 164 0.98 -0.29 9.27
C GLY A 164 -0.11 -0.35 10.33
N PHE A 165 -0.08 0.56 11.30
CA PHE A 165 -1.11 0.62 12.32
C PHE A 165 -2.41 1.20 11.75
N GLN A 166 -3.54 0.64 12.13
CA GLN A 166 -4.86 0.98 11.57
C GLN A 166 -5.56 2.07 12.43
N ALA A 167 -4.89 3.20 12.62
CA ALA A 167 -5.49 4.42 13.15
C ALA A 167 -5.44 5.52 12.08
N TYR A 168 -6.46 6.37 12.01
CA TYR A 168 -6.62 7.35 10.95
C TYR A 168 -6.91 8.75 11.51
N PRO A 169 -5.86 9.58 11.77
CA PRO A 169 -4.45 9.32 11.50
C PRO A 169 -3.76 8.46 12.58
N THR A 170 -2.63 7.85 12.22
CA THR A 170 -1.72 7.19 13.15
C THR A 170 -0.74 8.20 13.75
N ASP A 171 -0.50 8.14 15.05
CA ASP A 171 0.58 8.92 15.67
C ASP A 171 1.95 8.47 15.13
N LEU A 172 2.86 9.42 14.91
CA LEU A 172 4.17 9.14 14.34
C LEU A 172 4.95 8.05 15.13
N ALA A 173 4.83 8.06 16.46
CA ALA A 173 5.44 7.06 17.34
C ALA A 173 4.91 5.64 17.12
N ASP A 174 3.67 5.50 16.63
CA ASP A 174 2.98 4.23 16.40
C ASP A 174 3.10 3.74 14.94
N SER A 175 3.85 4.44 14.09
CA SER A 175 4.04 4.10 12.67
C SER A 175 4.61 2.69 12.43
N GLY A 176 5.32 2.13 13.42
CA GLY A 176 5.83 0.76 13.36
C GLY A 176 7.09 0.58 12.51
N LEU A 177 7.81 1.65 12.16
CA LEU A 177 9.03 1.61 11.35
C LEU A 177 10.07 0.59 11.84
N SER A 178 10.24 0.43 13.16
CA SER A 178 11.20 -0.52 13.75
C SER A 178 10.93 -1.98 13.35
N LYS A 179 9.67 -2.32 13.00
CA LYS A 179 9.28 -3.66 12.56
C LYS A 179 9.81 -4.01 11.17
N ILE A 180 10.02 -3.02 10.29
CA ILE A 180 10.48 -3.23 8.91
C ILE A 180 11.82 -3.98 8.94
N LYS A 181 12.81 -3.43 9.67
CA LYS A 181 14.11 -4.07 9.79
C LYS A 181 14.03 -5.48 10.38
N PHE A 182 13.25 -5.66 11.45
CA PHE A 182 13.06 -6.98 12.05
C PHE A 182 12.49 -7.98 11.04
N LEU A 183 11.50 -7.59 10.23
CA LEU A 183 10.90 -8.47 9.23
C LEU A 183 11.88 -8.81 8.12
N LYS A 184 12.65 -7.84 7.63
CA LYS A 184 13.69 -8.06 6.61
C LYS A 184 14.78 -9.02 7.09
N ASP A 185 15.16 -8.93 8.35
CA ASP A 185 16.22 -9.79 8.92
C ASP A 185 15.74 -11.23 9.22
N ASN A 186 14.42 -11.44 9.41
CA ASN A 186 13.87 -12.72 9.86
C ASN A 186 12.99 -13.44 8.82
N TYR A 187 12.51 -12.76 7.78
CA TYR A 187 11.59 -13.33 6.79
C TYR A 187 12.07 -13.02 5.36
N ARG A 188 11.76 -13.94 4.44
CA ARG A 188 12.12 -13.83 3.01
C ARG A 188 11.15 -12.97 2.19
N TYR A 189 10.04 -12.56 2.77
CA TYR A 189 8.97 -11.86 2.07
C TYR A 189 9.33 -10.39 1.83
N ARG A 190 8.79 -9.82 0.78
CA ARG A 190 8.81 -8.38 0.58
C ARG A 190 7.97 -7.70 1.64
N ILE A 191 8.41 -6.53 2.08
CA ILE A 191 7.76 -5.78 3.15
C ILE A 191 7.03 -4.58 2.55
N VAL A 192 5.76 -4.45 2.90
CA VAL A 192 4.92 -3.28 2.62
C VAL A 192 4.87 -2.41 3.86
N PHE A 193 5.01 -1.12 3.69
CA PHE A 193 4.76 -0.14 4.74
C PHE A 193 3.51 0.68 4.37
N ALA A 194 2.44 0.53 5.15
CA ALA A 194 1.23 1.34 5.02
C ALA A 194 1.34 2.56 5.95
N ASP A 195 1.45 3.74 5.34
CA ASP A 195 1.60 5.01 6.03
C ASP A 195 0.24 5.69 6.23
N HIS A 196 -0.18 5.78 7.49
CA HIS A 196 -1.44 6.39 7.92
C HIS A 196 -1.27 7.65 8.80
N ILE A 197 -0.08 8.26 8.85
CA ILE A 197 0.08 9.52 9.58
C ILE A 197 -0.73 10.63 8.91
N ASP A 198 -0.98 11.71 9.66
CA ASP A 198 -1.69 12.88 9.12
C ASP A 198 -0.99 13.38 7.84
N GLY A 199 -1.75 13.45 6.75
CA GLY A 199 -1.24 13.88 5.45
C GLY A 199 -0.74 15.33 5.41
N ASN A 200 -1.11 16.16 6.41
CA ASN A 200 -0.61 17.52 6.59
C ASN A 200 0.62 17.58 7.50
N HIS A 201 1.01 16.49 8.13
CA HIS A 201 2.21 16.45 8.96
C HIS A 201 3.46 16.63 8.07
N GLN A 202 4.47 17.35 8.60
CA GLN A 202 5.70 17.60 7.82
C GLN A 202 6.41 16.31 7.44
N GLU A 203 6.32 15.26 8.26
CA GLU A 203 6.89 13.93 8.03
C GLU A 203 6.10 13.09 7.01
N ALA A 204 4.91 13.51 6.57
CA ALA A 204 4.15 12.78 5.55
C ALA A 204 4.92 12.59 4.23
N ILE A 205 5.91 13.46 3.95
CA ILE A 205 6.76 13.35 2.77
C ILE A 205 7.99 12.48 3.04
N THR A 206 8.53 12.49 4.27
CA THR A 206 9.81 11.84 4.59
C THR A 206 9.65 10.44 5.14
N LEU A 207 8.53 10.15 5.83
CA LEU A 207 8.28 8.84 6.43
C LEU A 207 8.30 7.69 5.41
N PRO A 208 7.67 7.80 4.23
CA PRO A 208 7.76 6.79 3.18
C PRO A 208 9.20 6.54 2.71
N LEU A 209 10.02 7.59 2.60
CA LEU A 209 11.43 7.45 2.26
C LEU A 209 12.21 6.71 3.35
N ILE A 210 12.00 7.08 4.62
CA ILE A 210 12.66 6.41 5.75
C ILE A 210 12.28 4.92 5.79
N ALA A 211 11.00 4.59 5.59
CA ALA A 211 10.55 3.20 5.51
C ALA A 211 11.25 2.43 4.40
N SER A 212 11.40 3.03 3.22
CA SER A 212 12.13 2.45 2.09
C SER A 212 13.62 2.24 2.42
N MET A 213 14.26 3.19 3.07
CA MET A 213 15.67 3.08 3.51
C MET A 213 15.86 1.99 4.57
N LEU A 214 14.86 1.71 5.39
CA LEU A 214 14.85 0.61 6.36
C LEU A 214 14.58 -0.76 5.73
N GLY A 215 14.26 -0.81 4.43
CA GLY A 215 14.08 -2.03 3.68
C GLY A 215 12.62 -2.37 3.33
N ALA A 216 11.67 -1.44 3.43
CA ALA A 216 10.36 -1.62 2.83
C ALA A 216 10.51 -1.69 1.29
N ASP A 217 9.90 -2.70 0.69
CA ASP A 217 9.91 -2.93 -0.76
C ASP A 217 8.72 -2.25 -1.45
N CYS A 218 7.67 -1.99 -0.67
CA CYS A 218 6.44 -1.34 -1.12
C CYS A 218 6.01 -0.28 -0.11
N ILE A 219 5.47 0.82 -0.62
CA ILE A 219 4.86 1.88 0.20
C ILE A 219 3.39 2.02 -0.20
N GLU A 220 2.51 1.98 0.78
CA GLU A 220 1.09 2.27 0.62
C GLU A 220 0.78 3.62 1.28
N LYS A 221 0.09 4.50 0.55
CA LYS A 221 -0.33 5.81 1.06
C LYS A 221 -1.74 6.15 0.60
N HIS A 222 -2.59 6.60 1.52
CA HIS A 222 -3.91 7.12 1.21
C HIS A 222 -3.79 8.39 0.35
N ILE A 223 -4.64 8.47 -0.67
CA ILE A 223 -4.72 9.61 -1.57
C ILE A 223 -6.10 10.25 -1.52
N MET A 224 -6.17 11.56 -1.74
CA MET A 224 -7.42 12.31 -1.89
C MET A 224 -7.32 13.31 -3.04
N HIS A 225 -8.46 13.66 -3.60
CA HIS A 225 -8.54 14.65 -4.68
C HIS A 225 -8.08 16.04 -4.21
N SER A 226 -7.36 16.78 -5.06
CA SER A 226 -6.76 18.06 -4.68
C SER A 226 -7.78 19.17 -4.41
N THR A 227 -8.94 19.14 -5.05
CA THR A 227 -9.94 20.22 -5.02
C THR A 227 -11.34 19.78 -4.59
N LEU A 228 -11.72 18.51 -4.81
CA LEU A 228 -13.02 18.00 -4.38
C LEU A 228 -13.01 17.75 -2.86
N GLU A 229 -14.18 17.93 -2.25
CA GLU A 229 -14.35 17.65 -0.82
C GLU A 229 -14.19 16.17 -0.52
N THR A 230 -13.37 15.85 0.48
CA THR A 230 -13.12 14.49 0.98
C THR A 230 -13.72 14.37 2.36
N LYS A 231 -14.76 13.53 2.50
CA LYS A 231 -15.55 13.40 3.74
C LYS A 231 -14.92 12.43 4.73
N TYR A 232 -14.36 11.32 4.23
CA TYR A 232 -13.80 10.23 5.06
C TYR A 232 -12.32 10.05 4.74
N ASP A 233 -11.55 9.52 5.67
CA ASP A 233 -10.11 9.22 5.56
C ASP A 233 -9.21 10.40 5.14
N ALA A 234 -9.74 11.63 5.14
CA ALA A 234 -9.04 12.83 4.69
C ALA A 234 -7.75 13.10 5.48
N PHE A 235 -7.76 12.85 6.80
CA PHE A 235 -6.61 13.15 7.66
C PHE A 235 -5.37 12.31 7.31
N SER A 236 -5.55 11.04 6.97
CA SER A 236 -4.43 10.15 6.60
C SER A 236 -4.08 10.21 5.12
N SER A 237 -4.83 10.98 4.34
CA SER A 237 -4.69 11.06 2.89
C SER A 237 -3.86 12.25 2.47
N VAL A 238 -3.17 12.12 1.36
CA VAL A 238 -2.38 13.18 0.75
C VAL A 238 -2.92 13.57 -0.62
N LYS A 239 -2.84 14.87 -0.93
CA LYS A 239 -3.14 15.40 -2.26
C LYS A 239 -2.03 15.08 -3.24
N TYR A 240 -2.36 15.13 -4.53
CA TYR A 240 -1.42 14.91 -5.63
C TYR A 240 -0.06 15.63 -5.44
N SER A 241 -0.06 16.92 -5.06
CA SER A 241 1.17 17.68 -4.90
C SER A 241 2.09 17.16 -3.79
N ILE A 242 1.53 16.61 -2.72
CA ILE A 242 2.31 15.98 -1.63
C ILE A 242 2.80 14.61 -2.08
N TYR A 243 1.93 13.81 -2.71
CA TYR A 243 2.32 12.50 -3.23
C TYR A 243 3.47 12.61 -4.23
N LYS A 244 3.43 13.61 -5.13
CA LYS A 244 4.50 13.89 -6.06
C LYS A 244 5.84 14.13 -5.35
N LYS A 245 5.86 14.90 -4.26
CA LYS A 245 7.08 15.12 -3.46
C LYS A 245 7.60 13.83 -2.80
N ILE A 246 6.71 12.93 -2.37
CA ILE A 246 7.11 11.62 -1.85
C ILE A 246 7.89 10.87 -2.93
N ILE A 247 7.36 10.80 -4.14
CA ILE A 247 8.00 10.09 -5.26
C ILE A 247 9.31 10.77 -5.68
N GLU A 248 9.35 12.10 -5.75
CA GLU A 248 10.55 12.88 -6.04
C GLU A 248 11.67 12.60 -5.02
N ASN A 249 11.32 12.51 -3.72
CA ASN A 249 12.27 12.16 -2.67
C ASN A 249 12.78 10.71 -2.84
N GLN A 250 11.90 9.74 -3.07
CA GLN A 250 12.30 8.37 -3.32
C GLN A 250 13.27 8.28 -4.51
N ASN A 251 12.94 8.91 -5.63
CA ASN A 251 13.75 8.91 -6.84
C ASN A 251 15.11 9.60 -6.65
N SER A 252 15.19 10.62 -5.78
CA SER A 252 16.41 11.37 -5.54
C SER A 252 17.36 10.69 -4.56
N PHE A 253 16.84 10.08 -3.51
CA PHE A 253 17.65 9.58 -2.40
C PHE A 253 17.94 8.07 -2.47
N LEU A 254 17.00 7.25 -2.92
CA LEU A 254 17.22 5.79 -2.94
C LEU A 254 18.39 5.35 -3.83
N PRO A 255 18.65 5.96 -5.00
CA PRO A 255 19.82 5.60 -5.80
C PRO A 255 21.16 5.83 -5.09
N LEU A 256 21.20 6.72 -4.09
CA LEU A 256 22.42 6.97 -3.32
C LEU A 256 22.81 5.78 -2.44
N LEU A 257 21.86 4.90 -2.12
CA LEU A 257 22.11 3.68 -1.34
C LEU A 257 22.71 2.54 -2.19
N ASP A 258 22.69 2.68 -3.51
CA ASP A 258 23.26 1.70 -4.46
C ASP A 258 24.68 2.01 -4.88
N SER A 259 25.33 3.03 -4.26
CA SER A 259 26.71 3.37 -4.58
C SER A 259 27.65 2.21 -4.25
N GLU A 260 28.63 1.97 -5.13
CA GLU A 260 29.70 1.02 -4.85
C GLU A 260 30.48 1.45 -3.59
N PHE A 261 31.02 0.48 -2.84
CA PHE A 261 31.81 0.73 -1.64
C PHE A 261 32.99 1.68 -1.93
N ILE A 262 33.57 1.58 -3.12
CA ILE A 262 34.59 2.51 -3.61
C ILE A 262 34.05 3.16 -4.90
N ASN A 263 33.78 4.46 -4.87
CA ASN A 263 33.30 5.16 -6.05
C ASN A 263 34.45 5.85 -6.82
N VAL A 264 34.21 6.10 -8.12
CA VAL A 264 35.21 6.70 -9.03
C VAL A 264 35.68 8.08 -8.57
N SER A 265 34.79 8.86 -7.92
CA SER A 265 35.15 10.19 -7.42
C SER A 265 36.13 10.12 -6.24
N GLU A 266 35.97 9.12 -5.34
CA GLU A 266 36.91 8.89 -4.24
C GLU A 266 38.27 8.47 -4.77
N ILE A 267 38.30 7.56 -5.76
CA ILE A 267 39.57 7.15 -6.41
C ILE A 267 40.26 8.37 -7.05
N LYS A 268 39.49 9.19 -7.78
CA LYS A 268 40.01 10.39 -8.40
C LYS A 268 40.56 11.38 -7.37
N TYR A 269 39.81 11.63 -6.30
CA TYR A 269 40.25 12.49 -5.20
C TYR A 269 41.56 12.01 -4.59
N LEU A 270 41.72 10.72 -4.32
CA LEU A 270 42.95 10.14 -3.79
C LEU A 270 44.11 10.31 -4.76
N ASN A 271 43.91 10.03 -6.06
CA ASN A 271 44.97 10.20 -7.06
C ASN A 271 45.41 11.65 -7.19
N ASP A 272 44.49 12.61 -7.14
CA ASP A 272 44.81 14.03 -7.17
C ASP A 272 45.54 14.49 -5.89
N SER A 273 45.23 13.86 -4.73
CA SER A 273 45.83 14.15 -3.43
C SER A 273 47.30 13.67 -3.32
N TYR A 274 47.73 12.66 -4.10
CA TYR A 274 49.15 12.21 -4.13
C TYR A 274 50.10 13.25 -4.72
N GLN A 275 49.60 14.33 -5.32
CA GLN A 275 50.42 15.47 -5.77
C GLN A 275 50.79 16.43 -4.63
N ILE A 276 50.24 16.26 -3.44
CA ILE A 276 50.60 17.03 -2.26
C ILE A 276 51.86 16.38 -1.65
N PRO A 277 53.01 17.07 -1.54
CA PRO A 277 54.17 16.48 -0.91
C PRO A 277 53.85 16.05 0.52
N ILE A 278 54.01 14.77 0.82
CA ILE A 278 54.02 14.31 2.20
C ILE A 278 55.27 14.86 2.84
N LEU A 279 55.12 15.88 3.66
CA LEU A 279 56.21 16.38 4.51
C LEU A 279 56.48 15.29 5.54
N ASN A 280 57.61 14.58 5.38
CA ASN A 280 58.17 13.65 6.34
C ASN A 280 58.61 14.37 7.61
#